data_92278170ded142cf51c214a794a44e16
#
_entry.id   92278170ded142cf51c214a794a44e16
#
_cell.length_a   1.000
_cell.length_b   1.000
_cell.length_c   1.000
_cell.angle_alpha   90.00
_cell.angle_beta   90.00
_cell.angle_gamma   90.00
#
_symmetry.space_group_name_H-M   'P 1'
#
loop_
_entity.id
_entity.type
_entity.pdbx_description
1 polymer ?
#
loop_
_entity_poly.entity_id
_entity_poly.type
_entity_poly.pdbx_seq_one_letter_code
_entity_poly.pdbx_strand_id
1 'polypeptide(L)'
;MMCNRFNIKTDLAHLARSLDAAPPRQMEFDEDVFPGKPAPTIAVNRAGAIEILPMAFGLVPFGKTPESQRRALTNARVENLEKWPWKSAIKSHRCIVPMTGFREPCYWGETAGTEVDFTVPPDSPLFAAAIFTWYREETTDDSQEEAPPHFTMSLIMRPALPTVMEHGHHRSPFFLSRDGIEEWIERDSRPLQDSLAILKQHAFEPELSATVARQMAPTWTKRQSGNVAKRDEQLTAIEETGPLGIPDSVGSESANDNQQA
;
A
#
# COMPACT_ATOMS: atom_id res chain seq x y z
N MET A 1 13.08 8.58 -1.62
CA MET A 1 12.02 8.42 -0.62
C MET A 1 10.77 8.18 -1.43
N MET A 2 9.99 7.14 -1.16
CA MET A 2 8.73 6.83 -1.87
C MET A 2 7.59 7.29 -1.00
N CYS A 3 6.34 7.12 -1.42
CA CYS A 3 5.13 7.60 -0.76
C CYS A 3 5.22 7.48 0.77
N ASN A 4 5.39 8.59 1.44
CA ASN A 4 5.50 8.68 2.90
C ASN A 4 4.43 9.61 3.47
N ARG A 5 3.44 9.97 2.67
CA ARG A 5 2.30 10.76 3.09
C ARG A 5 1.11 10.49 2.17
N PHE A 6 -0.03 10.19 2.75
CA PHE A 6 -1.30 10.08 2.06
C PHE A 6 -2.40 10.71 2.90
N ASN A 7 -3.54 10.97 2.27
CA ASN A 7 -4.68 11.64 2.91
C ASN A 7 -5.89 10.71 2.96
N ILE A 8 -6.64 10.78 4.06
CA ILE A 8 -7.93 10.10 4.23
C ILE A 8 -8.94 11.13 4.72
N LYS A 9 -9.86 11.52 3.84
CA LYS A 9 -10.94 12.50 4.12
C LYS A 9 -12.33 11.90 3.94
N THR A 10 -12.43 10.59 3.74
CA THR A 10 -13.68 9.91 3.50
C THR A 10 -14.48 9.68 4.80
N ASP A 11 -15.81 9.64 4.69
CA ASP A 11 -16.68 9.21 5.79
C ASP A 11 -16.56 7.69 5.98
N LEU A 12 -15.89 7.27 7.05
CA LEU A 12 -15.66 5.87 7.35
C LEU A 12 -16.96 5.09 7.66
N ALA A 13 -17.98 5.74 8.23
CA ALA A 13 -19.25 5.08 8.50
C ALA A 13 -20.02 4.84 7.19
N HIS A 14 -19.98 5.78 6.27
CA HIS A 14 -20.54 5.59 4.94
C HIS A 14 -19.77 4.50 4.18
N LEU A 15 -18.46 4.53 4.22
CA LEU A 15 -17.58 3.53 3.58
C LEU A 15 -17.87 2.11 4.13
N ALA A 16 -17.98 1.96 5.45
CA ALA A 16 -18.31 0.66 6.08
C ALA A 16 -19.65 0.11 5.57
N ARG A 17 -20.69 0.93 5.58
CA ARG A 17 -22.00 0.51 5.03
C ARG A 17 -21.90 0.10 3.56
N SER A 18 -21.13 0.81 2.77
CA SER A 18 -20.97 0.52 1.36
C SER A 18 -20.22 -0.80 1.10
N LEU A 19 -19.43 -1.29 2.05
CA LEU A 19 -18.67 -2.54 1.98
C LEU A 19 -19.34 -3.70 2.71
N ASP A 20 -20.55 -3.52 3.25
CA ASP A 20 -21.18 -4.46 4.17
C ASP A 20 -20.27 -4.85 5.36
N ALA A 21 -19.45 -3.89 5.77
CA ALA A 21 -18.49 -4.07 6.85
C ALA A 21 -19.11 -3.74 8.21
N ALA A 22 -18.53 -4.30 9.27
CA ALA A 22 -18.85 -3.89 10.64
C ALA A 22 -18.60 -2.38 10.82
N PRO A 23 -19.33 -1.72 11.76
CA PRO A 23 -19.06 -0.33 12.09
C PRO A 23 -17.55 -0.12 12.37
N PRO A 24 -16.97 1.01 11.91
CA PRO A 24 -15.54 1.27 12.12
C PRO A 24 -15.20 1.22 13.61
N ARG A 25 -14.08 0.62 13.97
CA ARG A 25 -13.56 0.71 15.34
C ARG A 25 -13.31 2.17 15.68
N GLN A 26 -13.61 2.53 16.93
CA GLN A 26 -13.25 3.87 17.42
C GLN A 26 -11.75 4.07 17.28
N MET A 27 -11.34 5.12 16.57
CA MET A 27 -9.94 5.46 16.34
C MET A 27 -9.75 6.96 16.18
N GLU A 28 -8.62 7.43 16.63
CA GLU A 28 -8.13 8.78 16.33
C GLU A 28 -7.07 8.67 15.25
N PHE A 29 -7.18 9.44 14.19
CA PHE A 29 -6.19 9.53 13.12
C PHE A 29 -6.18 10.94 12.52
N ASP A 30 -5.02 11.33 12.00
CA ASP A 30 -4.88 12.58 11.24
C ASP A 30 -5.31 12.35 9.80
N GLU A 31 -6.00 13.34 9.18
CA GLU A 31 -6.31 13.27 7.74
C GLU A 31 -5.04 13.07 6.90
N ASP A 32 -3.94 13.68 7.31
CA ASP A 32 -2.61 13.52 6.74
C ASP A 32 -1.85 12.41 7.49
N VAL A 33 -1.72 11.26 6.88
CA VAL A 33 -1.05 10.11 7.48
C VAL A 33 0.44 10.09 7.12
N PHE A 34 1.28 10.07 8.15
CA PHE A 34 2.73 9.96 8.07
C PHE A 34 3.23 8.60 8.62
N PRO A 35 4.48 8.19 8.30
CA PRO A 35 5.06 6.98 8.88
C PRO A 35 4.95 6.94 10.41
N GLY A 36 4.53 5.80 10.95
CA GLY A 36 4.29 5.58 12.38
C GLY A 36 2.92 6.02 12.89
N LYS A 37 2.13 6.74 12.07
CA LYS A 37 0.79 7.19 12.47
C LYS A 37 -0.27 6.15 12.11
N PRO A 38 -1.34 6.03 12.93
CA PRO A 38 -2.46 5.16 12.63
C PRO A 38 -3.24 5.67 11.41
N ALA A 39 -3.73 4.73 10.61
CA ALA A 39 -4.62 4.98 9.49
C ALA A 39 -5.79 4.00 9.50
N PRO A 40 -7.02 4.42 9.16
CA PRO A 40 -8.11 3.51 8.86
C PRO A 40 -7.72 2.52 7.77
N THR A 41 -7.88 1.24 8.05
CA THR A 41 -7.48 0.16 7.13
C THR A 41 -8.58 -0.89 7.09
N ILE A 42 -8.93 -1.35 5.90
CA ILE A 42 -9.97 -2.36 5.65
C ILE A 42 -9.30 -3.73 5.62
N ALA A 43 -9.77 -4.65 6.43
CA ALA A 43 -9.28 -6.03 6.47
C ALA A 43 -10.37 -6.99 6.91
N VAL A 44 -10.14 -8.30 6.74
CA VAL A 44 -11.02 -9.35 7.24
C VAL A 44 -10.53 -9.81 8.62
N ASN A 45 -11.40 -9.82 9.60
CA ASN A 45 -11.10 -10.27 10.95
C ASN A 45 -11.09 -11.81 11.08
N ARG A 46 -10.85 -12.33 12.30
CA ARG A 46 -10.79 -13.78 12.54
C ARG A 46 -12.14 -14.49 12.34
N ALA A 47 -13.24 -13.77 12.43
CA ALA A 47 -14.60 -14.30 12.21
C ALA A 47 -15.03 -14.27 10.73
N GLY A 48 -14.17 -13.78 9.82
CA GLY A 48 -14.48 -13.64 8.39
C GLY A 48 -15.25 -12.37 8.04
N ALA A 49 -15.48 -11.45 8.97
CA ALA A 49 -16.18 -10.20 8.69
C ALA A 49 -15.20 -9.10 8.27
N ILE A 50 -15.62 -8.27 7.31
CA ILE A 50 -14.89 -7.06 6.92
C ILE A 50 -14.99 -6.04 8.05
N GLU A 51 -13.87 -5.44 8.42
CA GLU A 51 -13.81 -4.38 9.43
C GLU A 51 -12.88 -3.25 9.01
N ILE A 52 -13.13 -2.05 9.53
CA ILE A 52 -12.23 -0.90 9.42
C ILE A 52 -11.59 -0.70 10.79
N LEU A 53 -10.26 -0.85 10.84
CA LEU A 53 -9.50 -0.78 12.08
C LEU A 53 -8.22 0.06 11.89
N PRO A 54 -7.66 0.64 12.99
CA PRO A 54 -6.43 1.40 12.88
C PRO A 54 -5.23 0.46 12.67
N MET A 55 -4.39 0.80 11.69
CA MET A 55 -3.06 0.19 11.51
C MET A 55 -2.01 1.29 11.37
N ALA A 56 -0.87 1.15 12.04
CA ALA A 56 0.21 2.12 11.92
C ALA A 56 0.90 2.01 10.55
N PHE A 57 1.14 3.15 9.90
CA PHE A 57 1.82 3.22 8.61
C PHE A 57 3.32 2.99 8.74
N GLY A 58 3.78 1.83 8.39
CA GLY A 58 5.16 1.37 8.54
C GLY A 58 5.20 -0.03 9.15
N LEU A 59 5.25 -1.05 8.28
CA LEU A 59 5.18 -2.45 8.66
C LEU A 59 6.33 -2.86 9.58
N VAL A 60 6.01 -3.50 10.70
CA VAL A 60 6.96 -4.17 11.59
C VAL A 60 6.96 -5.66 11.26
N PRO A 61 8.05 -6.24 10.74
CA PRO A 61 8.08 -7.66 10.38
C PRO A 61 7.76 -8.57 11.56
N PHE A 62 7.13 -9.71 11.30
CA PHE A 62 6.83 -10.69 12.35
C PHE A 62 8.08 -11.05 13.17
N GLY A 63 7.93 -11.12 14.49
CA GLY A 63 9.01 -11.39 15.44
C GLY A 63 10.01 -10.24 15.62
N LYS A 64 9.65 -9.04 15.19
CA LYS A 64 10.40 -7.80 15.41
C LYS A 64 9.57 -6.80 16.19
N THR A 65 10.24 -5.77 16.72
CA THR A 65 9.62 -4.62 17.38
C THR A 65 9.93 -3.34 16.58
N PRO A 66 9.17 -2.25 16.76
CA PRO A 66 9.44 -0.98 16.09
C PRO A 66 10.86 -0.47 16.31
N GLU A 67 11.39 -0.62 17.54
CA GLU A 67 12.73 -0.15 17.94
C GLU A 67 13.85 -0.91 17.22
N SER A 68 13.57 -2.15 16.79
CA SER A 68 14.53 -2.96 16.04
C SER A 68 14.74 -2.47 14.60
N GLN A 69 13.92 -1.50 14.14
CA GLN A 69 13.94 -1.01 12.77
C GLN A 69 14.64 0.34 12.65
N ARG A 70 15.56 0.45 11.73
CA ARG A 70 16.22 1.72 11.39
C ARG A 70 15.33 2.68 10.57
N ARG A 71 14.32 2.15 9.88
CA ARG A 71 13.42 2.89 8.97
C ARG A 71 12.06 2.25 8.95
N ALA A 72 11.02 3.06 8.88
CA ALA A 72 9.68 2.59 8.64
C ALA A 72 9.57 1.90 7.26
N LEU A 73 9.01 0.70 7.23
CA LEU A 73 8.78 -0.08 6.01
C LEU A 73 7.40 0.28 5.44
N THR A 74 7.31 1.46 4.87
CA THR A 74 6.04 2.05 4.39
C THR A 74 5.62 1.56 3.01
N ASN A 75 6.56 1.06 2.19
CA ASN A 75 6.36 0.81 0.77
C ASN A 75 6.93 -0.55 0.36
N ALA A 76 6.05 -1.47 0.02
CA ALA A 76 6.36 -2.78 -0.54
C ALA A 76 6.24 -2.70 -2.07
N ARG A 77 7.35 -2.75 -2.79
CA ARG A 77 7.32 -2.73 -4.26
C ARG A 77 6.78 -4.06 -4.77
N VAL A 78 5.89 -4.01 -5.77
CA VAL A 78 5.28 -5.21 -6.35
C VAL A 78 6.31 -6.25 -6.80
N GLU A 79 7.42 -5.82 -7.39
CA GLU A 79 8.52 -6.69 -7.84
C GLU A 79 9.39 -7.28 -6.71
N ASN A 80 9.13 -6.91 -5.46
CA ASN A 80 9.88 -7.39 -4.29
C ASN A 80 9.01 -8.12 -3.26
N LEU A 81 7.75 -8.40 -3.56
CA LEU A 81 6.81 -9.01 -2.60
C LEU A 81 7.22 -10.41 -2.16
N GLU A 82 8.01 -11.13 -2.94
CA GLU A 82 8.58 -12.44 -2.59
C GLU A 82 9.75 -12.37 -1.58
N LYS A 83 10.32 -11.16 -1.37
CA LYS A 83 11.48 -10.95 -0.53
C LYS A 83 11.09 -10.62 0.91
N TRP A 84 12.01 -10.90 1.84
CA TRP A 84 11.91 -10.35 3.18
C TRP A 84 11.94 -8.81 3.11
N PRO A 85 11.12 -8.08 3.85
CA PRO A 85 10.20 -8.52 4.91
C PRO A 85 8.76 -8.80 4.45
N TRP A 86 8.43 -8.73 3.17
CA TRP A 86 7.08 -8.73 2.62
C TRP A 86 6.48 -10.12 2.44
N LYS A 87 7.35 -11.12 2.17
CA LYS A 87 6.97 -12.49 1.78
C LYS A 87 5.94 -13.16 2.71
N SER A 88 6.07 -12.95 4.02
CA SER A 88 5.15 -13.57 4.99
C SER A 88 3.79 -12.86 5.01
N ALA A 89 3.80 -11.52 4.91
CA ALA A 89 2.59 -10.73 4.94
C ALA A 89 1.73 -10.89 3.68
N ILE A 90 2.34 -10.89 2.48
CA ILE A 90 1.61 -11.01 1.22
C ILE A 90 0.79 -12.29 1.11
N LYS A 91 1.24 -13.38 1.76
CA LYS A 91 0.57 -14.68 1.70
C LYS A 91 -0.81 -14.69 2.36
N SER A 92 -1.00 -13.99 3.49
CA SER A 92 -2.20 -14.14 4.31
C SER A 92 -2.63 -12.89 5.08
N HIS A 93 -1.92 -11.78 4.94
CA HIS A 93 -2.17 -10.56 5.69
C HIS A 93 -2.29 -9.37 4.72
N ARG A 94 -3.34 -9.40 3.93
CA ARG A 94 -3.66 -8.38 2.94
C ARG A 94 -4.73 -7.44 3.48
N CYS A 95 -4.61 -6.16 3.14
CA CYS A 95 -5.56 -5.13 3.56
C CYS A 95 -5.66 -4.04 2.50
N ILE A 96 -6.58 -3.10 2.69
CA ILE A 96 -6.81 -1.94 1.83
C ILE A 96 -6.71 -0.67 2.67
N VAL A 97 -6.06 0.35 2.12
CA VAL A 97 -6.08 1.71 2.67
C VAL A 97 -7.00 2.57 1.80
N PRO A 98 -8.12 3.08 2.36
CA PRO A 98 -9.03 3.98 1.64
C PRO A 98 -8.48 5.39 1.68
N MET A 99 -7.75 5.81 0.65
CA MET A 99 -7.15 7.14 0.61
C MET A 99 -7.85 8.07 -0.37
N THR A 100 -7.80 9.38 -0.10
CA THR A 100 -8.32 10.44 -0.99
C THR A 100 -7.21 11.18 -1.71
N GLY A 101 -5.97 10.83 -1.43
CA GLY A 101 -4.81 11.37 -2.12
C GLY A 101 -3.49 10.92 -1.50
N PHE A 102 -2.41 11.22 -2.19
CA PHE A 102 -1.05 10.98 -1.72
C PHE A 102 -0.12 12.07 -2.23
N ARG A 103 1.01 12.26 -1.55
CA ARG A 103 1.99 13.29 -1.89
C ARG A 103 3.32 12.67 -2.26
N GLU A 104 3.88 13.12 -3.39
CA GLU A 104 5.20 12.70 -3.84
C GLU A 104 6.13 13.87 -4.16
N PRO A 105 7.43 13.72 -3.87
CA PRO A 105 8.44 14.66 -4.30
C PRO A 105 8.74 14.46 -5.79
N CYS A 106 8.79 15.53 -6.55
CA CYS A 106 9.01 15.52 -8.01
C CYS A 106 10.43 15.92 -8.35
N TYR A 107 11.07 15.14 -9.23
CA TYR A 107 12.49 15.25 -9.55
C TYR A 107 12.79 15.61 -11.00
N TRP A 108 11.79 15.59 -11.90
CA TRP A 108 11.91 15.96 -13.30
C TRP A 108 10.63 16.64 -13.79
N GLY A 109 10.64 17.14 -15.02
CA GLY A 109 9.49 17.85 -15.62
C GLY A 109 9.29 19.24 -15.04
N GLU A 110 8.14 19.83 -15.30
CA GLU A 110 7.80 21.19 -14.90
C GLU A 110 7.67 21.38 -13.37
N THR A 111 7.34 20.32 -12.66
CA THR A 111 7.19 20.30 -11.20
C THR A 111 8.46 19.87 -10.47
N ALA A 112 9.60 19.77 -11.15
CA ALA A 112 10.87 19.40 -10.51
C ALA A 112 11.21 20.33 -9.34
N GLY A 113 11.57 19.76 -8.19
CA GLY A 113 11.88 20.54 -6.98
C GLY A 113 10.68 20.88 -6.12
N THR A 114 9.50 20.33 -6.45
CA THR A 114 8.27 20.50 -5.64
C THR A 114 7.79 19.16 -5.06
N GLU A 115 6.92 19.23 -4.08
CA GLU A 115 6.04 18.13 -3.70
C GLU A 115 4.66 18.38 -4.31
N VAL A 116 4.08 17.34 -4.92
CA VAL A 116 2.78 17.40 -5.59
C VAL A 116 1.78 16.51 -4.85
N ASP A 117 0.60 17.05 -4.58
CA ASP A 117 -0.57 16.31 -4.12
C ASP A 117 -1.31 15.73 -5.32
N PHE A 118 -1.50 14.42 -5.32
CA PHE A 118 -2.35 13.69 -6.24
C PHE A 118 -3.62 13.29 -5.50
N THR A 119 -4.78 13.82 -5.91
CA THR A 119 -6.02 13.69 -5.14
C THR A 119 -7.21 13.29 -5.98
N VAL A 120 -8.22 12.73 -5.30
CA VAL A 120 -9.57 12.46 -5.80
C VAL A 120 -10.60 13.12 -4.88
N PRO A 121 -11.88 13.26 -5.31
CA PRO A 121 -12.93 13.75 -4.44
C PRO A 121 -13.11 12.88 -3.19
N PRO A 122 -13.43 13.44 -2.01
CA PRO A 122 -13.56 12.70 -0.75
C PRO A 122 -14.65 11.62 -0.73
N ASP A 123 -15.67 11.75 -1.55
CA ASP A 123 -16.78 10.80 -1.72
C ASP A 123 -16.44 9.62 -2.66
N SER A 124 -15.28 9.66 -3.30
CA SER A 124 -14.79 8.63 -4.22
C SER A 124 -13.39 8.16 -3.83
N PRO A 125 -13.20 7.55 -2.64
CA PRO A 125 -11.87 7.17 -2.17
C PRO A 125 -11.22 6.10 -3.06
N LEU A 126 -9.90 6.18 -3.17
CA LEU A 126 -9.05 5.18 -3.80
C LEU A 126 -8.78 4.02 -2.84
N PHE A 127 -8.78 2.82 -3.35
CA PHE A 127 -8.51 1.60 -2.59
C PHE A 127 -7.07 1.12 -2.85
N ALA A 128 -6.13 1.58 -2.03
CA ALA A 128 -4.74 1.19 -2.18
C ALA A 128 -4.50 -0.19 -1.57
N ALA A 129 -3.98 -1.12 -2.39
CA ALA A 129 -3.58 -2.43 -1.93
C ALA A 129 -2.43 -2.31 -0.92
N ALA A 130 -2.54 -3.03 0.18
CA ALA A 130 -1.57 -3.03 1.25
C ALA A 130 -1.43 -4.42 1.87
N ILE A 131 -0.36 -4.60 2.64
CA ILE A 131 -0.11 -5.77 3.46
C ILE A 131 0.13 -5.34 4.89
N PHE A 132 -0.19 -6.20 5.84
CA PHE A 132 -0.05 -5.88 7.26
C PHE A 132 0.61 -6.99 8.05
N THR A 133 1.08 -6.61 9.23
CA THR A 133 1.61 -7.49 10.27
C THR A 133 1.11 -6.99 11.62
N TRP A 134 1.44 -7.71 12.65
CA TRP A 134 1.18 -7.29 14.01
C TRP A 134 2.33 -7.70 14.93
N TYR A 135 2.49 -6.96 16.03
CA TYR A 135 3.37 -7.29 17.13
C TYR A 135 2.64 -7.06 18.45
N ARG A 136 3.14 -7.61 19.54
CA ARG A 136 2.70 -7.31 20.90
C ARG A 136 3.86 -6.74 21.69
N GLU A 137 3.56 -5.82 22.56
CA GLU A 137 4.52 -5.37 23.56
C GLU A 137 4.70 -6.46 24.62
N GLU A 138 5.94 -6.63 25.10
CA GLU A 138 6.20 -7.53 26.22
C GLU A 138 5.55 -6.94 27.47
N THR A 139 4.63 -7.69 28.07
CA THR A 139 4.03 -7.31 29.36
C THR A 139 5.02 -7.65 30.46
N THR A 140 5.39 -6.65 31.24
CA THR A 140 6.24 -6.82 32.46
C THR A 140 5.41 -7.24 33.67
N ASP A 141 4.11 -7.39 33.52
CA ASP A 141 3.17 -7.75 34.58
C ASP A 141 2.91 -9.26 34.53
N ASP A 142 2.93 -9.94 35.69
CA ASP A 142 2.56 -11.36 35.87
C ASP A 142 1.08 -11.66 35.57
N SER A 143 0.31 -10.69 35.08
CA SER A 143 -1.04 -10.91 34.57
C SER A 143 -0.97 -11.82 33.35
N GLN A 144 -1.71 -12.93 33.36
CA GLN A 144 -1.79 -13.90 32.27
C GLN A 144 -2.48 -13.35 30.99
N GLU A 145 -2.82 -12.06 30.94
CA GLU A 145 -3.43 -11.43 29.77
C GLU A 145 -2.37 -10.96 28.79
N GLU A 146 -2.41 -11.53 27.60
CA GLU A 146 -1.57 -11.06 26.48
C GLU A 146 -1.96 -9.62 26.10
N ALA A 147 -0.96 -8.75 25.93
CA ALA A 147 -1.18 -7.40 25.41
C ALA A 147 -1.92 -7.45 24.05
N PRO A 148 -2.83 -6.49 23.78
CA PRO A 148 -3.53 -6.43 22.51
C PRO A 148 -2.52 -6.27 21.34
N PRO A 149 -2.80 -6.85 20.17
CA PRO A 149 -1.90 -6.72 19.03
C PRO A 149 -1.92 -5.29 18.48
N HIS A 150 -0.74 -4.77 18.18
CA HIS A 150 -0.53 -3.53 17.41
C HIS A 150 -0.38 -3.90 15.94
N PHE A 151 -1.32 -3.46 15.12
CA PHE A 151 -1.29 -3.69 13.67
C PHE A 151 -0.46 -2.63 12.96
N THR A 152 0.31 -3.08 11.97
CA THR A 152 1.17 -2.19 11.16
C THR A 152 1.06 -2.58 9.70
N MET A 153 1.09 -1.62 8.78
CA MET A 153 0.86 -1.89 7.36
C MET A 153 1.88 -1.20 6.45
N SER A 154 2.00 -1.73 5.24
CA SER A 154 2.80 -1.17 4.15
C SER A 154 1.97 -1.11 2.88
N LEU A 155 2.03 0.01 2.16
CA LEU A 155 1.40 0.13 0.84
C LEU A 155 2.14 -0.72 -0.19
N ILE A 156 1.42 -1.35 -1.10
CA ILE A 156 2.01 -1.95 -2.30
C ILE A 156 2.20 -0.84 -3.33
N MET A 157 3.41 -0.77 -3.88
CA MET A 157 3.80 0.23 -4.86
C MET A 157 4.02 -0.40 -6.22
N ARG A 158 3.48 0.23 -7.26
CA ARG A 158 3.67 -0.12 -8.67
C ARG A 158 4.53 0.94 -9.38
N PRO A 159 4.96 0.69 -10.62
CA PRO A 159 5.37 1.75 -11.54
C PRO A 159 4.38 2.91 -11.53
N ALA A 160 4.89 4.13 -11.68
CA ALA A 160 4.06 5.31 -11.57
C ALA A 160 2.90 5.30 -12.58
N LEU A 161 1.74 5.73 -12.13
CA LEU A 161 0.64 6.11 -13.01
C LEU A 161 1.11 7.20 -13.99
N PRO A 162 0.54 7.29 -15.21
CA PRO A 162 0.96 8.28 -16.21
C PRO A 162 1.03 9.69 -15.65
N THR A 163 -0.02 10.16 -14.97
CA THR A 163 -0.06 11.48 -14.33
C THR A 163 1.08 11.69 -13.33
N VAL A 164 1.40 10.69 -12.53
CA VAL A 164 2.48 10.78 -11.50
C VAL A 164 3.85 10.80 -12.16
N MET A 165 4.04 10.00 -13.22
CA MET A 165 5.27 9.95 -14.00
C MET A 165 5.54 11.31 -14.69
N GLU A 166 4.51 11.90 -15.30
CA GLU A 166 4.56 13.21 -15.95
C GLU A 166 4.98 14.31 -14.98
N HIS A 167 4.46 14.27 -13.76
CA HIS A 167 4.79 15.23 -12.69
C HIS A 167 6.13 14.97 -12.00
N GLY A 168 6.88 13.96 -12.38
CA GLY A 168 8.26 13.81 -11.92
C GLY A 168 8.50 12.82 -10.78
N HIS A 169 7.63 11.82 -10.59
CA HIS A 169 7.88 10.72 -9.66
C HIS A 169 7.71 9.35 -10.35
N HIS A 170 8.51 8.36 -9.93
CA HIS A 170 8.61 7.06 -10.62
C HIS A 170 7.74 5.94 -10.01
N ARG A 171 6.99 6.20 -8.95
CA ARG A 171 6.16 5.20 -8.24
C ARG A 171 4.80 5.76 -7.86
N SER A 172 3.80 4.88 -7.84
CA SER A 172 2.47 5.14 -7.29
C SER A 172 2.04 4.01 -6.37
N PRO A 173 1.12 4.26 -5.43
CA PRO A 173 0.41 3.17 -4.77
C PRO A 173 -0.30 2.29 -5.82
N PHE A 174 -0.47 1.02 -5.50
CA PHE A 174 -1.23 0.10 -6.33
C PHE A 174 -2.71 0.20 -5.95
N PHE A 175 -3.53 0.75 -6.83
CA PHE A 175 -4.97 0.88 -6.58
C PHE A 175 -5.74 -0.29 -7.18
N LEU A 176 -6.77 -0.74 -6.47
CA LEU A 176 -7.71 -1.75 -6.91
C LEU A 176 -9.07 -1.13 -7.21
N SER A 177 -9.78 -1.74 -8.17
CA SER A 177 -11.20 -1.49 -8.35
C SER A 177 -11.98 -1.94 -7.11
N ARG A 178 -13.18 -1.39 -6.92
CA ARG A 178 -14.02 -1.75 -5.80
C ARG A 178 -14.33 -3.26 -5.76
N ASP A 179 -14.57 -3.85 -6.92
CA ASP A 179 -14.92 -5.27 -7.04
C ASP A 179 -13.77 -6.20 -6.63
N GLY A 180 -12.52 -5.71 -6.67
CA GLY A 180 -11.35 -6.47 -6.25
C GLY A 180 -11.05 -6.44 -4.75
N ILE A 181 -11.77 -5.63 -3.96
CA ILE A 181 -11.46 -5.44 -2.54
C ILE A 181 -11.63 -6.75 -1.77
N GLU A 182 -12.80 -7.40 -1.88
CA GLU A 182 -13.14 -8.60 -1.11
C GLU A 182 -12.17 -9.74 -1.43
N GLU A 183 -11.91 -9.98 -2.71
CA GLU A 183 -10.97 -11.01 -3.15
C GLU A 183 -9.54 -10.72 -2.65
N TRP A 184 -9.13 -9.46 -2.65
CA TRP A 184 -7.81 -9.07 -2.17
C TRP A 184 -7.64 -9.30 -0.67
N ILE A 185 -8.61 -8.87 0.15
CA ILE A 185 -8.53 -8.96 1.61
C ILE A 185 -8.96 -10.31 2.17
N GLU A 186 -9.42 -11.24 1.33
CA GLU A 186 -9.83 -12.56 1.76
C GLU A 186 -8.75 -13.20 2.65
N ARG A 187 -9.20 -13.75 3.79
CA ARG A 187 -8.30 -14.29 4.80
C ARG A 187 -7.96 -15.75 4.52
N ASP A 188 -7.16 -15.96 3.54
CA ASP A 188 -6.61 -17.25 3.14
C ASP A 188 -5.09 -17.19 3.05
N SER A 189 -4.45 -18.34 2.99
CA SER A 189 -3.03 -18.45 2.66
C SER A 189 -2.91 -18.86 1.18
N ARG A 190 -2.38 -17.96 0.37
CA ARG A 190 -2.23 -18.21 -1.08
C ARG A 190 -0.79 -18.01 -1.56
N PRO A 191 -0.40 -18.67 -2.66
CA PRO A 191 0.86 -18.39 -3.35
C PRO A 191 0.96 -16.92 -3.78
N LEU A 192 2.19 -16.43 -3.93
CA LEU A 192 2.41 -15.06 -4.41
C LEU A 192 1.77 -14.83 -5.79
N GLN A 193 1.85 -15.80 -6.68
CA GLN A 193 1.31 -15.74 -8.04
C GLN A 193 -0.20 -15.42 -8.04
N ASP A 194 -0.96 -16.05 -7.15
CA ASP A 194 -2.40 -15.81 -7.04
C ASP A 194 -2.68 -14.38 -6.54
N SER A 195 -1.89 -13.90 -5.56
CA SER A 195 -1.98 -12.51 -5.10
C SER A 195 -1.62 -11.51 -6.22
N LEU A 196 -0.62 -11.81 -7.04
CA LEU A 196 -0.26 -10.98 -8.19
C LEU A 196 -1.32 -11.02 -9.29
N ALA A 197 -1.97 -12.17 -9.50
CA ALA A 197 -3.08 -12.31 -10.46
C ALA A 197 -4.27 -11.42 -10.06
N ILE A 198 -4.64 -11.40 -8.77
CA ILE A 198 -5.69 -10.51 -8.24
C ILE A 198 -5.31 -9.04 -8.42
N LEU A 199 -4.07 -8.65 -8.08
CA LEU A 199 -3.60 -7.29 -8.33
C LEU A 199 -3.72 -6.92 -9.81
N LYS A 200 -3.35 -7.82 -10.72
CA LYS A 200 -3.40 -7.58 -12.16
C LYS A 200 -4.84 -7.48 -12.67
N GLN A 201 -5.71 -8.39 -12.23
CA GLN A 201 -7.11 -8.45 -12.65
C GLN A 201 -7.90 -7.22 -12.22
N HIS A 202 -7.64 -6.73 -11.00
CA HIS A 202 -8.38 -5.65 -10.38
C HIS A 202 -7.62 -4.32 -10.33
N ALA A 203 -6.51 -4.20 -11.09
CA ALA A 203 -5.77 -2.96 -11.18
C ALA A 203 -6.67 -1.81 -11.62
N PHE A 204 -6.62 -0.70 -10.89
CA PHE A 204 -7.39 0.50 -11.19
C PHE A 204 -6.47 1.68 -11.44
N GLU A 205 -6.75 2.46 -12.47
CA GLU A 205 -6.04 3.68 -12.84
C GLU A 205 -6.97 4.87 -12.66
N PRO A 206 -6.90 5.56 -11.51
CA PRO A 206 -7.77 6.70 -11.24
C PRO A 206 -7.38 7.93 -12.06
N GLU A 207 -8.37 8.77 -12.36
CA GLU A 207 -8.13 10.15 -12.77
C GLU A 207 -7.73 10.97 -11.55
N LEU A 208 -6.49 11.44 -11.52
CA LEU A 208 -5.92 12.19 -10.42
C LEU A 208 -5.85 13.68 -10.75
N SER A 209 -6.31 14.53 -9.82
CA SER A 209 -5.96 15.96 -9.82
C SER A 209 -4.57 16.11 -9.20
N ALA A 210 -3.69 16.85 -9.89
CA ALA A 210 -2.34 17.13 -9.42
C ALA A 210 -2.20 18.62 -9.05
N THR A 211 -1.73 18.89 -7.83
CA THR A 211 -1.55 20.27 -7.34
C THR A 211 -0.20 20.38 -6.63
N VAL A 212 0.58 21.39 -6.99
CA VAL A 212 1.83 21.70 -6.29
C VAL A 212 1.51 22.09 -4.85
N ALA A 213 2.01 21.29 -3.90
CA ALA A 213 1.76 21.49 -2.48
C ALA A 213 2.78 22.43 -1.85
N ARG A 214 4.06 22.25 -2.16
CA ARG A 214 5.16 23.09 -1.66
C ARG A 214 6.46 22.89 -2.44
N GLN A 215 7.37 23.84 -2.26
CA GLN A 215 8.76 23.70 -2.71
C GLN A 215 9.52 22.73 -1.80
N MET A 216 10.35 21.87 -2.38
CA MET A 216 11.32 21.08 -1.61
C MET A 216 12.50 21.94 -1.16
N ALA A 217 13.15 21.53 -0.05
CA ALA A 217 14.39 22.14 0.37
C ALA A 217 15.45 22.03 -0.75
N PRO A 218 16.35 23.02 -0.96
CA PRO A 218 17.32 23.04 -2.07
C PRO A 218 18.19 21.79 -2.20
N THR A 219 18.33 21.02 -1.12
CA THR A 219 19.04 19.73 -1.11
C THR A 219 18.39 18.64 -1.99
N TRP A 220 17.20 18.87 -2.55
CA TRP A 220 16.55 17.93 -3.46
C TRP A 220 17.39 17.63 -4.70
N THR A 221 18.16 18.61 -5.18
CA THR A 221 19.06 18.46 -6.33
C THR A 221 20.09 17.34 -6.16
N LYS A 222 20.56 17.09 -4.92
CA LYS A 222 21.47 15.99 -4.60
C LYS A 222 20.84 14.60 -4.83
N ARG A 223 19.52 14.51 -4.86
CA ARG A 223 18.75 13.28 -5.08
C ARG A 223 18.19 13.18 -6.49
N GLN A 224 18.24 14.24 -7.28
CA GLN A 224 17.64 14.32 -8.59
C GLN A 224 18.19 13.25 -9.54
N SER A 225 19.52 13.22 -9.75
CA SER A 225 20.15 12.26 -10.66
C SER A 225 19.81 10.80 -10.32
N GLY A 226 19.84 10.44 -9.03
CA GLY A 226 19.48 9.10 -8.60
C GLY A 226 17.99 8.76 -8.77
N ASN A 227 17.07 9.75 -8.76
CA ASN A 227 15.66 9.50 -9.05
C ASN A 227 15.38 9.45 -10.55
N VAL A 228 16.10 10.24 -11.36
CA VAL A 228 16.04 10.13 -12.83
C VAL A 228 16.55 8.75 -13.28
N ALA A 229 17.66 8.26 -12.74
CA ALA A 229 18.14 6.91 -13.04
C ALA A 229 17.10 5.83 -12.69
N LYS A 230 16.43 5.94 -11.56
CA LYS A 230 15.32 5.01 -11.19
C LYS A 230 14.12 5.10 -12.12
N ARG A 231 13.82 6.29 -12.65
CA ARG A 231 12.81 6.44 -13.71
C ARG A 231 13.20 5.63 -14.93
N ASP A 232 14.45 5.78 -15.38
CA ASP A 232 14.93 5.11 -16.59
C ASP A 232 14.98 3.59 -16.41
N GLU A 233 15.47 3.10 -15.25
CA GLU A 233 15.38 1.68 -14.86
C GLU A 233 13.93 1.16 -14.88
N GLN A 234 12.97 1.98 -14.40
CA GLN A 234 11.58 1.59 -14.36
C GLN A 234 10.93 1.59 -15.74
N LEU A 235 11.25 2.54 -16.60
CA LEU A 235 10.75 2.54 -17.98
C LEU A 235 11.20 1.27 -18.70
N THR A 236 12.46 0.87 -18.53
CA THR A 236 12.97 -0.40 -19.08
C THR A 236 12.22 -1.61 -18.48
N ALA A 237 12.00 -1.63 -17.17
CA ALA A 237 11.25 -2.72 -16.54
C ALA A 237 9.80 -2.80 -17.00
N ILE A 238 9.14 -1.67 -17.28
CA ILE A 238 7.78 -1.62 -17.83
C ILE A 238 7.71 -2.27 -19.24
N GLU A 239 8.74 -2.12 -20.06
CA GLU A 239 8.83 -2.77 -21.38
C GLU A 239 8.83 -4.31 -21.24
N GLU A 240 9.41 -4.83 -20.14
CA GLU A 240 9.51 -6.28 -19.88
C GLU A 240 8.30 -6.85 -19.13
N THR A 241 7.73 -6.10 -18.19
CA THR A 241 6.71 -6.60 -17.24
C THR A 241 5.34 -5.92 -17.38
N GLY A 242 5.22 -4.99 -18.33
CA GLY A 242 4.02 -4.17 -18.48
C GLY A 242 3.88 -3.07 -17.41
N PRO A 243 2.86 -2.20 -17.56
CA PRO A 243 2.71 -0.98 -16.75
C PRO A 243 2.44 -1.26 -15.27
N LEU A 244 2.02 -2.45 -14.90
CA LEU A 244 1.77 -2.85 -13.51
C LEU A 244 3.04 -3.32 -12.78
N GLY A 245 4.14 -3.60 -13.51
CA GLY A 245 5.35 -4.22 -12.96
C GLY A 245 5.16 -5.69 -12.57
N ILE A 246 4.16 -6.36 -13.15
CA ILE A 246 3.81 -7.78 -12.94
C ILE A 246 3.96 -8.50 -14.27
N PRO A 247 4.87 -9.48 -14.41
CA PRO A 247 5.07 -10.21 -15.66
C PRO A 247 3.79 -10.92 -16.16
N ASP A 248 3.64 -11.05 -17.48
CA ASP A 248 2.47 -11.71 -18.09
C ASP A 248 2.40 -13.22 -17.81
N SER A 249 3.53 -13.87 -17.53
CA SER A 249 3.60 -15.28 -17.14
C SER A 249 2.93 -15.61 -15.81
N VAL A 250 2.58 -14.59 -15.01
CA VAL A 250 1.83 -14.77 -13.76
C VAL A 250 0.36 -14.96 -14.11
N GLY A 251 -0.13 -16.18 -14.09
CA GLY A 251 -1.52 -16.54 -14.33
C GLY A 251 -1.75 -17.72 -15.28
N SER A 252 -0.71 -18.30 -15.89
CA SER A 252 -0.85 -19.44 -16.83
C SER A 252 -0.51 -20.83 -16.25
N GLU A 253 -0.03 -20.94 -15.02
CA GLU A 253 0.41 -22.24 -14.44
C GLU A 253 -0.58 -22.95 -13.51
N SER A 254 -1.79 -22.43 -13.28
CA SER A 254 -2.72 -23.03 -12.30
C SER A 254 -3.68 -24.09 -12.87
N ALA A 255 -3.48 -24.63 -14.09
CA ALA A 255 -4.43 -25.55 -14.71
C ALA A 255 -3.91 -26.94 -15.09
N ASN A 256 -2.69 -27.38 -14.71
CA ASN A 256 -2.18 -28.64 -15.27
C ASN A 256 -1.36 -29.54 -14.34
N ASP A 257 -1.68 -29.65 -13.06
CA ASP A 257 -1.04 -30.66 -12.18
C ASP A 257 -2.03 -31.42 -11.30
N ASN A 258 -3.12 -31.94 -11.88
CA ASN A 258 -3.96 -32.94 -11.22
C ASN A 258 -4.53 -33.98 -12.19
N GLN A 259 -3.69 -34.55 -13.05
CA GLN A 259 -3.97 -35.84 -13.73
C GLN A 259 -2.66 -36.57 -13.96
N GLN A 260 -2.16 -37.25 -12.94
CA GLN A 260 -1.41 -38.52 -13.01
C GLN A 260 -0.92 -38.93 -11.62
N ALA A 261 -1.66 -39.76 -10.94
CA ALA A 261 -1.24 -40.97 -10.24
C ALA A 261 -2.36 -41.48 -9.32
#